data_8a5b095481cc280602fea69c871fa42c
#
_entry.id   8a5b095481cc280602fea69c871fa42c
#
_cell.length_a   1.000
_cell.length_b   1.000
_cell.length_c   1.000
_cell.angle_alpha   90.00
_cell.angle_beta   90.00
_cell.angle_gamma   90.00
#
_symmetry.space_group_name_H-M   'P 1'
#
loop_
_entity.id
_entity.type
_entity.pdbx_description
1 polymer ?
#
loop_
_entity_poly.entity_id
_entity_poly.type
_entity_poly.pdbx_seq_one_letter_code
_entity_poly.pdbx_strand_id
1 'polypeptide(L)'
;LASAVFLAMFGEAGVPIATLVMTLLVLIFAEVLPKTYALSNPDRMALAVSLPIRIFVMLFAPVVAAVQWLVRATLRILGLSVEGPVLSAHDEIRGQIDLHHQEGGVVKTDRDMLGGVLDLRELTVDDVMVHRKSLVMFDIDQPVEQLVADALSCPHTRLPLYRDDAENIVGILHVRDLARELHNAGGDSSKLDIESIKREPWFIPETTELLEQLTAFRQKREHFALVVDEYG
;
A
#
# COMPACT_ATOMS: atom_id res chain seq x y z
N LEU A 1 -16.44 -15.40 53.79
CA LEU A 1 -17.79 -14.97 54.24
C LEU A 1 -18.85 -15.88 53.67
N ALA A 2 -18.96 -16.09 52.34
CA ALA A 2 -19.97 -16.97 51.72
C ALA A 2 -19.88 -18.40 52.23
N SER A 3 -18.66 -18.97 52.29
CA SER A 3 -18.45 -20.32 52.81
C SER A 3 -18.91 -20.50 54.28
N ALA A 4 -18.76 -19.46 55.11
CA ALA A 4 -19.20 -19.50 56.51
C ALA A 4 -20.73 -19.48 56.62
N VAL A 5 -21.42 -18.75 55.78
CA VAL A 5 -22.90 -18.70 55.73
C VAL A 5 -23.44 -20.05 55.28
N PHE A 6 -22.89 -20.64 54.21
CA PHE A 6 -23.33 -21.96 53.73
C PHE A 6 -23.00 -23.10 54.70
N LEU A 7 -21.88 -23.00 55.43
CA LEU A 7 -21.54 -23.94 56.50
C LEU A 7 -22.58 -23.90 57.63
N ALA A 8 -22.98 -22.69 58.01
CA ALA A 8 -24.02 -22.52 59.07
C ALA A 8 -25.42 -23.05 58.64
N MET A 9 -25.75 -23.01 57.34
CA MET A 9 -27.04 -23.45 56.80
C MET A 9 -27.09 -24.95 56.48
N PHE A 10 -25.99 -25.48 55.92
CA PHE A 10 -25.96 -26.84 55.34
C PHE A 10 -24.92 -27.77 56.00
N GLY A 11 -24.28 -27.37 57.13
CA GLY A 11 -23.24 -28.15 57.78
C GLY A 11 -22.03 -28.38 56.89
N GLU A 12 -21.36 -29.53 57.03
CA GLU A 12 -20.16 -29.88 56.27
C GLU A 12 -20.35 -29.89 54.73
N ALA A 13 -21.58 -30.19 54.24
CA ALA A 13 -21.92 -30.12 52.82
C ALA A 13 -22.04 -28.67 52.29
N GLY A 14 -22.07 -27.68 53.18
CA GLY A 14 -22.17 -26.27 52.81
C GLY A 14 -20.93 -25.72 52.10
N VAL A 15 -19.73 -26.26 52.38
CA VAL A 15 -18.49 -25.79 51.79
C VAL A 15 -18.40 -26.09 50.28
N PRO A 16 -18.63 -27.32 49.79
CA PRO A 16 -18.59 -27.59 48.36
C PRO A 16 -19.73 -26.89 47.63
N ILE A 17 -20.93 -26.76 48.24
CA ILE A 17 -22.05 -26.00 47.64
C ILE A 17 -21.71 -24.52 47.50
N ALA A 18 -21.14 -23.91 48.55
CA ALA A 18 -20.69 -22.51 48.50
C ALA A 18 -19.62 -22.29 47.41
N THR A 19 -18.68 -23.20 47.29
CA THR A 19 -17.63 -23.15 46.27
C THR A 19 -18.23 -23.18 44.86
N LEU A 20 -19.11 -24.12 44.61
CA LEU A 20 -19.77 -24.25 43.28
C LEU A 20 -20.61 -23.03 42.96
N VAL A 21 -21.45 -22.57 43.89
CA VAL A 21 -22.30 -21.36 43.66
C VAL A 21 -21.43 -20.12 43.46
N MET A 22 -20.40 -19.92 44.29
CA MET A 22 -19.50 -18.74 44.13
C MET A 22 -18.69 -18.81 42.85
N THR A 23 -18.19 -19.99 42.48
CA THR A 23 -17.48 -20.16 41.19
C THR A 23 -18.39 -19.82 40.04
N LEU A 24 -19.65 -20.29 40.04
CA LEU A 24 -20.61 -20.02 38.96
C LEU A 24 -20.98 -18.53 38.91
N LEU A 25 -21.16 -17.89 40.05
CA LEU A 25 -21.44 -16.46 40.16
C LEU A 25 -20.28 -15.63 39.62
N VAL A 26 -19.03 -15.95 40.02
CA VAL A 26 -17.82 -15.25 39.56
C VAL A 26 -17.67 -15.46 38.04
N LEU A 27 -17.81 -16.68 37.55
CA LEU A 27 -17.72 -16.99 36.13
C LEU A 27 -18.74 -16.21 35.30
N ILE A 28 -19.98 -16.18 35.74
CA ILE A 28 -21.06 -15.48 34.99
C ILE A 28 -20.86 -13.95 35.07
N PHE A 29 -20.76 -13.39 36.28
CA PHE A 29 -20.81 -11.95 36.47
C PHE A 29 -19.46 -11.24 36.33
N ALA A 30 -18.36 -11.88 36.62
CA ALA A 30 -17.04 -11.28 36.53
C ALA A 30 -16.33 -11.57 35.19
N GLU A 31 -16.69 -12.66 34.51
CA GLU A 31 -16.03 -13.05 33.28
C GLU A 31 -16.97 -13.02 32.06
N VAL A 32 -17.99 -13.88 32.02
CA VAL A 32 -18.81 -14.09 30.83
C VAL A 32 -19.63 -12.84 30.48
N LEU A 33 -20.32 -12.24 31.45
CA LEU A 33 -21.24 -11.14 31.22
C LEU A 33 -20.51 -9.87 30.73
N PRO A 34 -19.40 -9.41 31.36
CA PRO A 34 -18.69 -8.24 30.87
C PRO A 34 -18.09 -8.46 29.49
N LYS A 35 -17.56 -9.66 29.22
CA LYS A 35 -16.97 -10.02 27.92
C LYS A 35 -18.01 -10.06 26.80
N THR A 36 -19.16 -10.69 27.07
CA THR A 36 -20.26 -10.76 26.10
C THR A 36 -20.85 -9.38 25.83
N TYR A 37 -21.01 -8.56 26.88
CA TYR A 37 -21.51 -7.19 26.72
C TYR A 37 -20.54 -6.31 25.92
N ALA A 38 -19.24 -6.44 26.17
CA ALA A 38 -18.21 -5.71 25.43
C ALA A 38 -18.20 -6.09 23.93
N LEU A 39 -18.36 -7.37 23.61
CA LEU A 39 -18.45 -7.85 22.22
C LEU A 39 -19.73 -7.38 21.52
N SER A 40 -20.85 -7.31 22.26
CA SER A 40 -22.14 -6.89 21.70
C SER A 40 -22.29 -5.37 21.54
N ASN A 41 -21.58 -4.58 22.35
CA ASN A 41 -21.67 -3.12 22.36
C ASN A 41 -20.30 -2.47 22.55
N PRO A 42 -19.36 -2.62 21.58
CA PRO A 42 -17.98 -2.19 21.73
C PRO A 42 -17.85 -0.70 21.99
N ASP A 43 -18.61 0.14 21.27
CA ASP A 43 -18.52 1.60 21.39
C ASP A 43 -18.96 2.12 22.77
N ARG A 44 -20.07 1.59 23.29
CA ARG A 44 -20.57 1.99 24.62
C ARG A 44 -19.63 1.55 25.73
N MET A 45 -19.08 0.34 25.59
CA MET A 45 -18.13 -0.18 26.57
C MET A 45 -16.80 0.60 26.53
N ALA A 46 -16.31 0.91 25.32
CA ALA A 46 -15.11 1.76 25.16
C ALA A 46 -15.30 3.14 25.81
N LEU A 47 -16.43 3.79 25.59
CA LEU A 47 -16.75 5.07 26.22
C LEU A 47 -16.86 4.98 27.75
N ALA A 48 -17.50 3.94 28.26
CA ALA A 48 -17.68 3.75 29.70
C ALA A 48 -16.34 3.49 30.43
N VAL A 49 -15.44 2.76 29.78
CA VAL A 49 -14.12 2.41 30.35
C VAL A 49 -13.06 3.49 30.10
N SER A 50 -13.25 4.32 29.07
CA SER A 50 -12.28 5.36 28.68
C SER A 50 -12.01 6.37 29.81
N LEU A 51 -13.05 6.80 30.55
CA LEU A 51 -12.91 7.77 31.61
C LEU A 51 -12.05 7.26 32.79
N PRO A 52 -12.36 6.11 33.41
CA PRO A 52 -11.52 5.56 34.47
C PRO A 52 -10.11 5.23 33.99
N ILE A 53 -9.93 4.65 32.78
CA ILE A 53 -8.60 4.41 32.21
C ILE A 53 -7.82 5.72 32.06
N ARG A 54 -8.46 6.79 31.56
CA ARG A 54 -7.80 8.10 31.43
C ARG A 54 -7.30 8.62 32.75
N ILE A 55 -8.08 8.47 33.81
CA ILE A 55 -7.68 8.88 35.18
C ILE A 55 -6.47 8.07 35.65
N PHE A 56 -6.49 6.73 35.45
CA PHE A 56 -5.36 5.86 35.79
C PHE A 56 -4.10 6.25 35.00
N VAL A 57 -4.21 6.42 33.67
CA VAL A 57 -3.08 6.85 32.82
C VAL A 57 -2.51 8.17 33.32
N MET A 58 -3.36 9.16 33.63
CA MET A 58 -2.92 10.48 34.11
C MET A 58 -2.22 10.38 35.48
N LEU A 59 -2.72 9.53 36.38
CA LEU A 59 -2.14 9.32 37.70
C LEU A 59 -0.77 8.64 37.61
N PHE A 60 -0.63 7.66 36.72
CA PHE A 60 0.62 6.89 36.56
C PHE A 60 1.59 7.48 35.54
N ALA A 61 1.17 8.47 34.72
CA ALA A 61 2.00 9.12 33.72
C ALA A 61 3.35 9.63 34.27
N PRO A 62 3.42 10.31 35.43
CA PRO A 62 4.70 10.78 35.98
C PRO A 62 5.63 9.64 36.37
N VAL A 63 5.09 8.52 36.87
CA VAL A 63 5.88 7.34 37.21
C VAL A 63 6.45 6.69 35.96
N VAL A 64 5.62 6.51 34.93
CA VAL A 64 6.03 5.97 33.62
C VAL A 64 7.09 6.87 32.98
N ALA A 65 6.90 8.20 33.03
CA ALA A 65 7.88 9.16 32.50
C ALA A 65 9.23 9.07 33.23
N ALA A 66 9.22 8.91 34.56
CA ALA A 66 10.44 8.75 35.34
C ALA A 66 11.19 7.45 34.96
N VAL A 67 10.46 6.35 34.83
CA VAL A 67 11.05 5.06 34.40
C VAL A 67 11.61 5.18 32.97
N GLN A 68 10.88 5.78 32.04
CA GLN A 68 11.36 5.99 30.67
C GLN A 68 12.59 6.89 30.61
N TRP A 69 12.63 7.93 31.46
CA TRP A 69 13.81 8.79 31.58
C TRP A 69 15.03 8.00 32.06
N LEU A 70 14.86 7.18 33.12
CA LEU A 70 15.90 6.32 33.65
C LEU A 70 16.43 5.33 32.58
N VAL A 71 15.52 4.66 31.89
CA VAL A 71 15.88 3.71 30.82
C VAL A 71 16.65 4.43 29.69
N ARG A 72 16.17 5.58 29.23
CA ARG A 72 16.87 6.36 28.20
C ARG A 72 18.25 6.86 28.67
N ALA A 73 18.37 7.25 29.93
CA ALA A 73 19.66 7.65 30.50
C ALA A 73 20.64 6.48 30.51
N THR A 74 20.19 5.29 30.95
CA THR A 74 21.01 4.08 30.99
C THR A 74 21.46 3.65 29.59
N LEU A 75 20.54 3.64 28.61
CA LEU A 75 20.84 3.25 27.23
C LEU A 75 21.81 4.26 26.57
N ARG A 76 21.67 5.57 26.87
CA ARG A 76 22.61 6.60 26.39
C ARG A 76 24.02 6.39 26.97
N ILE A 77 24.13 5.98 28.23
CA ILE A 77 25.44 5.66 28.86
C ILE A 77 26.08 4.43 28.18
N LEU A 78 25.28 3.47 27.76
CA LEU A 78 25.71 2.26 27.05
C LEU A 78 25.97 2.50 25.54
N GLY A 79 25.79 3.73 25.03
CA GLY A 79 26.01 4.07 23.62
C GLY A 79 24.94 3.49 22.68
N LEU A 80 23.81 3.02 23.19
CA LEU A 80 22.70 2.50 22.40
C LEU A 80 21.70 3.62 22.13
N SER A 81 21.48 3.95 20.85
CA SER A 81 20.42 4.86 20.43
C SER A 81 19.05 4.18 20.55
N VAL A 82 18.15 4.80 21.30
CA VAL A 82 16.75 4.36 21.46
C VAL A 82 15.85 5.04 20.41
N GLU A 83 16.30 5.09 19.18
CA GLU A 83 15.37 5.30 18.09
C GLU A 83 14.80 3.92 17.73
N GLY A 84 13.82 3.50 18.51
CA GLY A 84 12.93 2.42 18.06
C GLY A 84 12.31 2.88 16.73
N PRO A 85 12.10 1.97 15.76
CA PRO A 85 11.38 2.31 14.56
C PRO A 85 10.03 2.87 15.01
N VAL A 86 9.86 4.17 14.87
CA VAL A 86 8.52 4.76 14.89
C VAL A 86 7.86 4.12 13.68
N LEU A 87 6.99 3.13 13.94
CA LEU A 87 6.18 2.56 12.87
C LEU A 87 5.65 3.73 12.06
N SER A 88 5.98 3.77 10.79
CA SER A 88 5.48 4.84 9.96
C SER A 88 3.95 4.75 9.97
N ALA A 89 3.26 5.87 9.80
CA ALA A 89 1.79 5.83 9.72
C ALA A 89 1.31 4.84 8.64
N HIS A 90 2.15 4.56 7.64
CA HIS A 90 1.91 3.58 6.59
C HIS A 90 1.95 2.15 7.12
N ASP A 91 2.95 1.81 7.96
CA ASP A 91 3.06 0.48 8.57
C ASP A 91 1.89 0.18 9.51
N GLU A 92 1.42 1.21 10.24
CA GLU A 92 0.26 1.07 11.12
C GLU A 92 -1.02 0.81 10.32
N ILE A 93 -1.26 1.57 9.24
CA ILE A 93 -2.41 1.37 8.36
C ILE A 93 -2.34 -0.01 7.70
N ARG A 94 -1.16 -0.42 7.21
CA ARG A 94 -0.94 -1.74 6.61
C ARG A 94 -1.25 -2.86 7.60
N GLY A 95 -0.77 -2.73 8.84
CA GLY A 95 -1.06 -3.68 9.91
C GLY A 95 -2.56 -3.80 10.21
N GLN A 96 -3.31 -2.70 10.19
CA GLN A 96 -4.76 -2.71 10.38
C GLN A 96 -5.50 -3.41 9.23
N ILE A 97 -5.08 -3.15 7.98
CA ILE A 97 -5.66 -3.81 6.79
C ILE A 97 -5.43 -5.32 6.86
N ASP A 98 -4.21 -5.76 7.21
CA ASP A 98 -3.86 -7.17 7.34
C ASP A 98 -4.63 -7.85 8.47
N LEU A 99 -4.83 -7.18 9.60
CA LEU A 99 -5.63 -7.69 10.71
C LEU A 99 -7.08 -7.93 10.29
N HIS A 100 -7.72 -6.94 9.67
CA HIS A 100 -9.10 -7.08 9.19
C HIS A 100 -9.24 -8.12 8.08
N HIS A 101 -8.19 -8.33 7.27
CA HIS A 101 -8.19 -9.43 6.32
C HIS A 101 -8.18 -10.79 7.01
N GLN A 102 -7.37 -10.98 8.07
CA GLN A 102 -7.34 -12.21 8.87
C GLN A 102 -8.68 -12.47 9.59
N GLU A 103 -9.37 -11.43 10.02
CA GLU A 103 -10.71 -11.49 10.62
C GLU A 103 -11.83 -11.75 9.60
N GLY A 104 -11.53 -11.77 8.30
CA GLY A 104 -12.48 -12.01 7.22
C GLY A 104 -13.32 -10.79 6.82
N GLY A 105 -13.04 -9.61 7.37
CA GLY A 105 -13.72 -8.35 7.05
C GLY A 105 -13.28 -7.71 5.73
N VAL A 106 -12.05 -8.01 5.27
CA VAL A 106 -11.46 -7.47 4.04
C VAL A 106 -11.08 -8.63 3.12
N VAL A 107 -11.57 -8.61 1.87
CA VAL A 107 -11.20 -9.61 0.86
C VAL A 107 -9.76 -9.41 0.38
N LYS A 108 -9.12 -10.50 -0.05
CA LYS A 108 -7.72 -10.47 -0.49
C LYS A 108 -7.43 -9.42 -1.57
N THR A 109 -8.34 -9.29 -2.55
CA THR A 109 -8.20 -8.32 -3.64
C THR A 109 -8.15 -6.88 -3.14
N ASP A 110 -9.01 -6.54 -2.16
CA ASP A 110 -9.05 -5.19 -1.59
C ASP A 110 -7.79 -4.90 -0.76
N ARG A 111 -7.33 -5.88 0.02
CA ARG A 111 -6.08 -5.81 0.77
C ARG A 111 -4.89 -5.55 -0.16
N ASP A 112 -4.76 -6.33 -1.23
CA ASP A 112 -3.66 -6.23 -2.18
C ASP A 112 -3.69 -4.88 -2.93
N MET A 113 -4.89 -4.38 -3.25
CA MET A 113 -5.07 -3.06 -3.86
C MET A 113 -4.69 -1.92 -2.91
N LEU A 114 -5.14 -1.96 -1.66
CA LEU A 114 -4.79 -0.96 -0.64
C LEU A 114 -3.29 -0.99 -0.33
N GLY A 115 -2.70 -2.18 -0.23
CA GLY A 115 -1.25 -2.35 -0.08
C GLY A 115 -0.48 -1.70 -1.24
N GLY A 116 -0.86 -1.99 -2.48
CA GLY A 116 -0.25 -1.38 -3.66
C GLY A 116 -0.34 0.15 -3.69
N VAL A 117 -1.43 0.74 -3.18
CA VAL A 117 -1.55 2.20 -3.06
C VAL A 117 -0.57 2.76 -2.03
N LEU A 118 -0.35 2.07 -0.92
CA LEU A 118 0.63 2.47 0.10
C LEU A 118 2.07 2.37 -0.45
N ASP A 119 2.36 1.33 -1.23
CA ASP A 119 3.68 1.08 -1.82
C ASP A 119 4.07 2.14 -2.87
N LEU A 120 3.09 2.82 -3.51
CA LEU A 120 3.35 3.85 -4.54
C LEU A 120 4.27 5.00 -4.10
N ARG A 121 4.41 5.23 -2.81
CA ARG A 121 5.30 6.28 -2.26
C ARG A 121 6.72 5.80 -2.02
N GLU A 122 6.91 4.49 -1.92
CA GLU A 122 8.20 3.87 -1.63
C GLU A 122 8.87 3.39 -2.91
N LEU A 123 8.07 3.17 -3.98
CA LEU A 123 8.54 2.70 -5.27
C LEU A 123 8.98 3.85 -6.18
N THR A 124 9.99 3.58 -6.96
CA THR A 124 10.47 4.44 -8.05
C THR A 124 10.04 3.89 -9.40
N VAL A 125 10.24 4.68 -10.45
CA VAL A 125 9.94 4.26 -11.83
C VAL A 125 10.77 3.04 -12.22
N ASP A 126 12.00 2.92 -11.75
CA ASP A 126 12.89 1.76 -11.94
C ASP A 126 12.26 0.43 -11.51
N ASP A 127 11.51 0.44 -10.40
CA ASP A 127 10.87 -0.78 -9.85
C ASP A 127 9.78 -1.37 -10.77
N VAL A 128 9.20 -0.57 -11.66
CA VAL A 128 8.03 -0.96 -12.49
C VAL A 128 8.25 -0.79 -13.98
N MET A 129 9.36 -0.17 -14.41
CA MET A 129 9.64 0.06 -15.82
C MET A 129 9.82 -1.24 -16.60
N VAL A 130 9.53 -1.20 -17.88
CA VAL A 130 9.88 -2.27 -18.82
C VAL A 130 11.30 -2.07 -19.29
N HIS A 131 12.15 -3.08 -19.06
CA HIS A 131 13.54 -3.01 -19.44
C HIS A 131 13.72 -2.87 -20.96
N ARG A 132 14.70 -2.05 -21.38
CA ARG A 132 15.01 -1.73 -22.78
C ARG A 132 15.09 -2.94 -23.72
N LYS A 133 15.63 -4.07 -23.27
CA LYS A 133 15.73 -5.31 -24.07
C LYS A 133 14.37 -5.89 -24.48
N SER A 134 13.31 -5.52 -23.78
CA SER A 134 11.94 -5.97 -24.08
C SER A 134 11.14 -4.92 -24.87
N LEU A 135 11.76 -3.78 -25.18
CA LEU A 135 11.11 -2.71 -25.92
C LEU A 135 11.14 -3.03 -27.44
N VAL A 136 9.98 -2.93 -28.08
CA VAL A 136 9.86 -3.04 -29.53
C VAL A 136 9.98 -1.63 -30.12
N MET A 137 11.03 -1.40 -30.90
CA MET A 137 11.35 -0.10 -31.52
C MET A 137 11.56 -0.29 -33.02
N PHE A 138 11.37 0.79 -33.80
CA PHE A 138 11.49 0.77 -35.25
C PHE A 138 12.47 1.85 -35.72
N ASP A 139 13.25 1.54 -36.75
CA ASP A 139 14.08 2.51 -37.44
C ASP A 139 13.19 3.46 -38.25
N ILE A 140 13.30 4.77 -38.00
CA ILE A 140 12.51 5.78 -38.71
C ILE A 140 12.89 5.87 -40.19
N ASP A 141 14.14 5.54 -40.53
CA ASP A 141 14.69 5.67 -41.89
C ASP A 141 14.48 4.37 -42.71
N GLN A 142 13.83 3.34 -42.15
CA GLN A 142 13.45 2.15 -42.93
C GLN A 142 12.35 2.50 -43.95
N PRO A 143 12.14 1.70 -45.03
CA PRO A 143 11.09 1.92 -46.00
C PRO A 143 9.72 2.06 -45.35
N VAL A 144 8.97 3.13 -45.72
CA VAL A 144 7.68 3.49 -45.06
C VAL A 144 6.66 2.36 -45.16
N GLU A 145 6.63 1.63 -46.31
CA GLU A 145 5.74 0.48 -46.51
C GLU A 145 6.02 -0.65 -45.48
N GLN A 146 7.29 -0.89 -45.21
CA GLN A 146 7.70 -1.89 -44.23
C GLN A 146 7.38 -1.42 -42.81
N LEU A 147 7.71 -0.17 -42.47
CA LEU A 147 7.39 0.40 -41.16
C LEU A 147 5.89 0.34 -40.88
N VAL A 148 5.05 0.68 -41.84
CA VAL A 148 3.59 0.61 -41.70
C VAL A 148 3.11 -0.82 -41.48
N ALA A 149 3.62 -1.79 -42.26
CA ALA A 149 3.25 -3.19 -42.12
C ALA A 149 3.65 -3.76 -40.74
N ASP A 150 4.86 -3.48 -40.31
CA ASP A 150 5.41 -3.91 -39.01
C ASP A 150 4.65 -3.25 -37.85
N ALA A 151 4.39 -1.95 -37.93
CA ALA A 151 3.67 -1.21 -36.90
C ALA A 151 2.21 -1.69 -36.75
N LEU A 152 1.52 -1.99 -37.83
CA LEU A 152 0.13 -2.49 -37.79
C LEU A 152 0.04 -3.94 -37.30
N SER A 153 1.10 -4.76 -37.47
CA SER A 153 1.16 -6.13 -36.96
C SER A 153 1.65 -6.21 -35.50
N CYS A 154 2.22 -5.12 -34.97
CA CYS A 154 2.74 -5.05 -33.61
C CYS A 154 1.60 -5.05 -32.59
N PRO A 155 1.69 -5.78 -31.46
CA PRO A 155 0.69 -5.78 -30.41
C PRO A 155 0.66 -4.48 -29.60
N HIS A 156 1.67 -3.61 -29.75
CA HIS A 156 1.80 -2.36 -29.01
C HIS A 156 1.25 -1.20 -29.81
N THR A 157 0.67 -0.22 -29.11
CA THR A 157 0.03 0.96 -29.73
C THR A 157 0.92 2.20 -29.76
N ARG A 158 2.02 2.20 -29.02
CA ARG A 158 3.04 3.26 -28.96
C ARG A 158 4.38 2.64 -29.24
N LEU A 159 4.98 3.08 -30.31
CA LEU A 159 6.18 2.49 -30.89
C LEU A 159 7.29 3.54 -30.90
N PRO A 160 8.33 3.39 -30.08
CA PRO A 160 9.49 4.27 -30.18
C PRO A 160 10.16 4.15 -31.54
N LEU A 161 10.52 5.29 -32.11
CA LEU A 161 11.29 5.39 -33.33
C LEU A 161 12.71 5.86 -33.01
N TYR A 162 13.68 5.13 -33.50
CA TYR A 162 15.09 5.51 -33.36
C TYR A 162 15.69 5.87 -34.73
N ARG A 163 16.85 6.54 -34.75
CA ARG A 163 17.62 6.87 -35.95
C ARG A 163 19.07 6.54 -35.74
N ASP A 164 19.66 5.80 -36.66
CA ASP A 164 21.04 5.32 -36.67
C ASP A 164 21.36 4.35 -35.52
N ASP A 165 21.21 4.81 -34.28
CA ASP A 165 21.44 4.05 -33.07
C ASP A 165 20.14 3.83 -32.30
N ALA A 166 19.97 2.62 -31.77
CA ALA A 166 18.82 2.25 -30.95
C ALA A 166 18.68 3.10 -29.64
N GLU A 167 19.75 3.79 -29.25
CA GLU A 167 19.74 4.72 -28.11
C GLU A 167 19.23 6.10 -28.53
N ASN A 168 19.30 6.45 -29.81
CA ASN A 168 18.85 7.74 -30.33
C ASN A 168 17.36 7.72 -30.68
N ILE A 169 16.49 7.82 -29.68
CA ILE A 169 15.05 7.83 -29.89
C ILE A 169 14.58 9.20 -30.32
N VAL A 170 14.11 9.31 -31.57
CA VAL A 170 13.71 10.56 -32.21
C VAL A 170 12.21 10.82 -32.19
N GLY A 171 11.40 9.85 -31.72
CA GLY A 171 9.95 10.05 -31.68
C GLY A 171 9.20 8.82 -31.17
N ILE A 172 7.90 9.01 -30.98
CA ILE A 172 6.93 7.96 -30.66
C ILE A 172 5.84 7.93 -31.74
N LEU A 173 5.73 6.79 -32.41
CA LEU A 173 4.66 6.56 -33.38
C LEU A 173 3.43 5.98 -32.67
N HIS A 174 2.30 6.66 -32.75
CA HIS A 174 1.04 6.12 -32.25
C HIS A 174 0.31 5.39 -33.37
N VAL A 175 0.12 4.08 -33.25
CA VAL A 175 -0.52 3.24 -34.31
C VAL A 175 -1.87 3.78 -34.75
N ARG A 176 -2.67 4.37 -33.85
CA ARG A 176 -3.95 5.01 -34.22
C ARG A 176 -3.75 6.23 -35.11
N ASP A 177 -2.73 7.04 -34.87
CA ASP A 177 -2.46 8.23 -35.71
C ASP A 177 -1.95 7.78 -37.09
N LEU A 178 -1.06 6.77 -37.12
CA LEU A 178 -0.62 6.12 -38.34
C LEU A 178 -1.80 5.56 -39.18
N ALA A 179 -2.70 4.81 -38.54
CA ALA A 179 -3.86 4.24 -39.23
C ALA A 179 -4.79 5.30 -39.80
N ARG A 180 -4.95 6.42 -39.08
CA ARG A 180 -5.76 7.57 -39.58
C ARG A 180 -5.13 8.20 -40.80
N GLU A 181 -3.83 8.46 -40.78
CA GLU A 181 -3.14 9.05 -41.93
C GLU A 181 -3.08 8.08 -43.12
N LEU A 182 -2.93 6.80 -42.90
CA LEU A 182 -3.02 5.79 -43.94
C LEU A 182 -4.41 5.75 -44.60
N HIS A 183 -5.46 5.89 -43.78
CA HIS A 183 -6.82 6.00 -44.31
C HIS A 183 -7.01 7.26 -45.16
N ASN A 184 -6.50 8.41 -44.69
CA ASN A 184 -6.55 9.68 -45.40
C ASN A 184 -5.79 9.63 -46.74
N ALA A 185 -4.70 8.86 -46.80
CA ALA A 185 -3.90 8.59 -47.99
C ALA A 185 -4.55 7.59 -48.98
N GLY A 186 -5.77 7.10 -48.67
CA GLY A 186 -6.46 6.09 -49.49
C GLY A 186 -5.82 4.69 -49.41
N GLY A 187 -5.06 4.38 -48.36
CA GLY A 187 -4.36 3.12 -48.17
C GLY A 187 -2.97 3.08 -48.82
N ASP A 188 -2.51 4.18 -49.39
CA ASP A 188 -1.21 4.29 -50.05
C ASP A 188 -0.14 4.76 -49.03
N SER A 189 0.63 3.80 -48.49
CA SER A 189 1.67 4.04 -47.50
C SER A 189 2.82 4.91 -48.04
N SER A 190 3.06 4.91 -49.35
CA SER A 190 4.13 5.71 -49.96
C SER A 190 3.94 7.24 -49.85
N LYS A 191 2.70 7.67 -49.56
CA LYS A 191 2.35 9.07 -49.33
C LYS A 191 2.47 9.54 -47.91
N LEU A 192 2.82 8.64 -46.97
CA LEU A 192 2.93 8.99 -45.57
C LEU A 192 4.28 9.63 -45.25
N ASP A 193 4.23 10.71 -44.51
CA ASP A 193 5.40 11.33 -43.90
C ASP A 193 5.46 10.99 -42.40
N ILE A 194 6.26 10.00 -42.05
CA ILE A 194 6.40 9.52 -40.67
C ILE A 194 6.94 10.61 -39.75
N GLU A 195 7.78 11.51 -40.25
CA GLU A 195 8.31 12.63 -39.49
C GLU A 195 7.18 13.59 -39.01
N SER A 196 6.15 13.76 -39.79
CA SER A 196 5.00 14.60 -39.43
C SER A 196 4.01 13.90 -38.51
N ILE A 197 3.98 12.57 -38.50
CA ILE A 197 3.06 11.74 -37.70
C ILE A 197 3.60 11.45 -36.31
N LYS A 198 4.93 11.35 -36.19
CA LYS A 198 5.58 11.06 -34.91
C LYS A 198 5.32 12.15 -33.88
N ARG A 199 5.29 11.77 -32.63
CA ARG A 199 5.21 12.67 -31.47
C ARG A 199 6.56 12.79 -30.81
N GLU A 200 6.80 13.90 -30.12
CA GLU A 200 7.99 14.07 -29.31
C GLU A 200 8.01 13.03 -28.17
N PRO A 201 9.17 12.39 -27.93
CA PRO A 201 9.31 11.47 -26.82
C PRO A 201 9.31 12.22 -25.48
N TRP A 202 8.61 11.68 -24.50
CA TRP A 202 8.66 12.19 -23.14
C TRP A 202 9.60 11.34 -22.31
N PHE A 203 10.71 11.91 -21.89
CA PHE A 203 11.73 11.28 -21.05
C PHE A 203 11.48 11.58 -19.59
N ILE A 204 11.70 10.60 -18.72
CA ILE A 204 11.59 10.68 -17.28
C ILE A 204 12.78 9.98 -16.61
N PRO A 205 13.29 10.49 -15.48
CA PRO A 205 14.34 9.81 -14.72
C PRO A 205 13.81 8.52 -14.05
N GLU A 206 14.64 7.48 -14.02
CA GLU A 206 14.31 6.22 -13.34
C GLU A 206 14.10 6.38 -11.83
N THR A 207 14.77 7.36 -11.21
CA THR A 207 14.69 7.67 -9.77
C THR A 207 13.43 8.44 -9.36
N THR A 208 12.55 8.78 -10.30
CA THR A 208 11.29 9.49 -10.01
C THR A 208 10.37 8.63 -9.16
N GLU A 209 9.79 9.20 -8.09
CA GLU A 209 8.79 8.51 -7.27
C GLU A 209 7.56 8.11 -8.10
N LEU A 210 7.10 6.89 -7.93
CA LEU A 210 6.03 6.32 -8.75
C LEU A 210 4.70 7.09 -8.61
N LEU A 211 4.39 7.59 -7.41
CA LEU A 211 3.19 8.40 -7.17
C LEU A 211 3.26 9.75 -7.89
N GLU A 212 4.43 10.38 -7.91
CA GLU A 212 4.66 11.63 -8.66
C GLU A 212 4.49 11.39 -10.15
N GLN A 213 5.10 10.32 -10.66
CA GLN A 213 4.98 9.96 -12.06
C GLN A 213 3.55 9.63 -12.48
N LEU A 214 2.78 8.92 -11.65
CA LEU A 214 1.37 8.65 -11.90
C LEU A 214 0.55 9.95 -11.99
N THR A 215 0.87 10.91 -11.13
CA THR A 215 0.24 12.23 -11.14
C THR A 215 0.58 13.00 -12.42
N ALA A 216 1.84 12.95 -12.87
CA ALA A 216 2.30 13.56 -14.11
C ALA A 216 1.61 12.95 -15.34
N PHE A 217 1.45 11.62 -15.40
CA PHE A 217 0.69 10.95 -16.47
C PHE A 217 -0.75 11.45 -16.54
N ARG A 218 -1.43 11.59 -15.39
CA ARG A 218 -2.81 12.10 -15.33
C ARG A 218 -2.91 13.55 -15.76
N GLN A 219 -1.97 14.41 -15.36
CA GLN A 219 -1.96 15.83 -15.71
C GLN A 219 -1.69 16.03 -17.21
N LYS A 220 -0.70 15.33 -17.76
CA LYS A 220 -0.35 15.40 -19.18
C LYS A 220 -1.32 14.61 -20.07
N ARG A 221 -2.19 13.78 -19.51
CA ARG A 221 -3.07 12.83 -20.22
C ARG A 221 -2.30 11.90 -21.15
N GLU A 222 -1.08 11.57 -20.74
CA GLU A 222 -0.22 10.62 -21.44
C GLU A 222 -0.27 9.24 -20.73
N HIS A 223 0.13 8.19 -21.45
CA HIS A 223 0.11 6.82 -20.96
C HIS A 223 1.43 6.09 -21.23
N PHE A 224 2.43 6.82 -21.71
CA PHE A 224 3.72 6.27 -22.08
C PHE A 224 4.80 7.34 -21.86
N ALA A 225 5.93 6.93 -21.31
CA ALA A 225 7.13 7.73 -21.17
C ALA A 225 8.35 6.82 -21.35
N LEU A 226 9.45 7.38 -21.80
CA LEU A 226 10.74 6.71 -21.88
C LEU A 226 11.52 6.98 -20.60
N VAL A 227 12.05 5.94 -19.99
CA VAL A 227 12.86 6.05 -18.78
C VAL A 227 14.31 6.16 -19.16
N VAL A 228 15.00 7.13 -18.56
CA VAL A 228 16.43 7.36 -18.74
C VAL A 228 17.15 7.30 -17.40
N ASP A 229 18.41 6.86 -17.43
CA ASP A 229 19.33 6.90 -16.31
C ASP A 229 20.00 8.28 -16.18
N GLU A 230 21.02 8.40 -15.32
CA GLU A 230 21.81 9.64 -15.14
C GLU A 230 22.67 10.02 -16.36
N TYR A 231 22.81 9.16 -17.33
CA TYR A 231 23.59 9.38 -18.56
C TYR A 231 22.70 9.78 -19.75
N GLY A 232 21.37 9.62 -19.65
CA GLY A 232 20.37 10.08 -20.65
C GLY A 232 19.96 9.06 -21.68
#